data_33d919044bf855cecb6f881c5aee3087
#
_entry.id   33d919044bf855cecb6f881c5aee3087
#
_cell.length_a   1.000
_cell.length_b   1.000
_cell.length_c   1.000
_cell.angle_alpha   90.00
_cell.angle_beta   90.00
_cell.angle_gamma   90.00
#
_symmetry.space_group_name_H-M   'P 1'
#
loop_
_entity.id
_entity.type
_entity.pdbx_description
1 polymer ?
#
loop_
_entity_poly.entity_id
_entity_poly.type
_entity_poly.pdbx_seq_one_letter_code
_entity_poly.pdbx_strand_id
1 'polypeptide(L)'
;MLAVNGEIYNHRDIRARYAGKYAFQTGSDCEVILALYKDKGIRFLEELNGIFAFALYDEETDDYLIARDPIGVIPLYIGRDKDGHIYFGSELKALEGFCDEYEPFLPGHYYRGSEGKMHRWYTRDWMDYAAVKDNYTPAAERNAAPASIGRTAYSTQVTAVHDALEAAVQRQLMSDVPYGVLLSGGLDSSVISAIAKKYAAKRIETDNKADAWWPQLHSFAVGLKGAPDLIKAREVARHIGTVHHEINYTVQEGLDAIRDVIYFIETYDVTTVRASTPMYLLARVIKSMGIKMVLSGEGADEVFGGYLYFHKAPTPQAFHEETVRKLSKLHLYDCLRANKSLAAWGVEGRVPFLDKEFLDIAMRINPAVKMCPDKEIEKKVVREAFADMLPQNVAWRQKEQFSDGVGYSWIDTLKAVTAAAVSDEQMAHAAERFPIHTPQNKEEYYYRTIFEEHFPSESAARSVPSVPSVACSTAEALAWDASFQGKNDPSGRAVAGVHEEAYKD
;
A
#
# COMPACT_ATOMS: atom_id res chain seq x y z
N MET A 1 27.16 -4.25 13.09
CA MET A 1 26.40 -2.97 13.17
C MET A 1 25.08 -3.10 12.42
N LEU A 2 23.97 -2.48 12.89
CA LEU A 2 22.65 -2.57 12.22
C LEU A 2 22.02 -1.18 12.13
N ALA A 3 21.54 -0.80 10.97
CA ALA A 3 20.71 0.37 10.72
C ALA A 3 19.39 -0.08 10.09
N VAL A 4 18.24 0.28 10.68
CA VAL A 4 16.91 -0.18 10.28
C VAL A 4 15.96 1.00 10.17
N ASN A 5 15.14 1.00 9.12
CA ASN A 5 13.92 1.76 9.02
C ASN A 5 12.76 0.74 8.92
N GLY A 6 11.87 0.71 9.92
CA GLY A 6 10.72 -0.20 9.94
C GLY A 6 10.46 -0.84 11.29
N GLU A 7 9.60 -1.85 11.28
CA GLU A 7 9.06 -2.55 12.45
C GLU A 7 9.07 -4.06 12.24
N ILE A 8 9.45 -4.82 13.26
CA ILE A 8 9.42 -6.29 13.28
C ILE A 8 8.29 -6.75 14.21
N TYR A 9 7.16 -7.11 13.64
CA TYR A 9 5.92 -7.39 14.40
C TYR A 9 6.00 -8.64 15.26
N ASN A 10 6.77 -9.66 14.86
CA ASN A 10 6.94 -10.90 15.61
C ASN A 10 8.17 -10.91 16.53
N HIS A 11 8.71 -9.75 16.87
CA HIS A 11 9.94 -9.64 17.67
C HIS A 11 9.82 -10.27 19.07
N ARG A 12 8.63 -10.26 19.68
CA ARG A 12 8.42 -10.84 21.02
C ARG A 12 8.63 -12.34 21.02
N ASP A 13 8.09 -13.04 20.03
CA ASP A 13 8.25 -14.50 19.90
C ASP A 13 9.71 -14.85 19.61
N ILE A 14 10.37 -14.03 18.78
CA ILE A 14 11.80 -14.21 18.51
C ILE A 14 12.60 -13.99 19.79
N ARG A 15 12.37 -12.90 20.53
CA ARG A 15 13.06 -12.65 21.82
C ARG A 15 12.86 -13.80 22.80
N ALA A 16 11.64 -14.35 22.91
CA ALA A 16 11.37 -15.48 23.79
C ALA A 16 12.17 -16.73 23.38
N ARG A 17 12.28 -17.03 22.08
CA ARG A 17 13.10 -18.16 21.57
C ARG A 17 14.60 -18.00 21.80
N TYR A 18 15.09 -16.77 21.89
CA TYR A 18 16.51 -16.45 22.09
C TYR A 18 16.85 -16.06 23.53
N ALA A 19 15.88 -16.15 24.45
CA ALA A 19 16.12 -15.93 25.87
C ALA A 19 17.22 -16.89 26.38
N GLY A 20 18.26 -16.32 26.98
CA GLY A 20 19.44 -17.08 27.46
C GLY A 20 20.45 -17.51 26.38
N LYS A 21 20.16 -17.27 25.09
CA LYS A 21 21.05 -17.57 23.96
C LYS A 21 21.69 -16.32 23.37
N TYR A 22 20.97 -15.20 23.42
CA TYR A 22 21.43 -13.91 22.93
C TYR A 22 21.17 -12.84 24.00
N ALA A 23 22.16 -12.01 24.27
CA ALA A 23 22.07 -10.93 25.27
C ALA A 23 21.56 -9.65 24.57
N PHE A 24 20.24 -9.46 24.53
CA PHE A 24 19.64 -8.24 23.99
C PHE A 24 20.09 -7.00 24.78
N GLN A 25 20.53 -5.98 24.07
CA GLN A 25 21.08 -4.75 24.64
C GLN A 25 20.04 -3.64 24.72
N THR A 26 18.99 -3.69 23.91
CA THR A 26 17.97 -2.66 23.78
C THR A 26 16.55 -3.24 23.90
N GLY A 27 15.56 -2.34 24.03
CA GLY A 27 14.15 -2.71 23.92
C GLY A 27 13.61 -2.70 22.48
N SER A 28 14.44 -2.32 21.48
CA SER A 28 14.00 -2.23 20.09
C SER A 28 13.58 -3.59 19.53
N ASP A 29 12.44 -3.61 18.87
CA ASP A 29 11.95 -4.77 18.12
C ASP A 29 12.95 -5.24 17.05
N CYS A 30 13.63 -4.30 16.40
CA CYS A 30 14.57 -4.56 15.31
C CYS A 30 15.87 -5.25 15.76
N GLU A 31 16.23 -5.24 17.04
CA GLU A 31 17.43 -5.92 17.53
C GLU A 31 17.40 -7.43 17.30
N VAL A 32 16.21 -8.02 17.16
CA VAL A 32 16.07 -9.46 16.88
C VAL A 32 16.73 -9.88 15.56
N ILE A 33 16.92 -8.95 14.63
CA ILE A 33 17.63 -9.15 13.35
C ILE A 33 19.04 -9.65 13.63
N LEU A 34 19.74 -9.05 14.60
CA LEU A 34 21.12 -9.45 14.98
C LEU A 34 21.17 -10.85 15.56
N ALA A 35 20.22 -11.17 16.45
CA ALA A 35 20.15 -12.49 17.07
C ALA A 35 19.89 -13.59 16.04
N LEU A 36 18.94 -13.35 15.11
CA LEU A 36 18.60 -14.26 14.05
C LEU A 36 19.73 -14.43 13.04
N TYR A 37 20.37 -13.33 12.61
CA TYR A 37 21.48 -13.36 11.65
C TYR A 37 22.64 -14.18 12.19
N LYS A 38 23.02 -14.00 13.46
CA LYS A 38 24.09 -14.74 14.11
C LYS A 38 23.82 -16.25 14.15
N ASP A 39 22.57 -16.67 14.33
CA ASP A 39 22.19 -18.07 14.44
C ASP A 39 22.00 -18.74 13.07
N LYS A 40 21.42 -18.05 12.08
CA LYS A 40 20.89 -18.64 10.84
C LYS A 40 21.51 -18.13 9.57
N GLY A 41 22.39 -17.14 9.64
CA GLY A 41 22.92 -16.45 8.47
C GLY A 41 21.75 -15.89 7.66
N ILE A 42 21.90 -15.84 6.33
CA ILE A 42 20.90 -15.19 5.44
C ILE A 42 19.49 -15.76 5.52
N ARG A 43 19.32 -17.02 5.93
CA ARG A 43 18.00 -17.67 6.02
C ARG A 43 17.09 -17.07 7.08
N PHE A 44 17.61 -16.22 7.95
CA PHE A 44 16.83 -15.54 8.97
C PHE A 44 15.73 -14.62 8.39
N LEU A 45 15.91 -14.10 7.18
CA LEU A 45 14.94 -13.21 6.53
C LEU A 45 13.54 -13.82 6.44
N GLU A 46 13.44 -15.13 6.22
CA GLU A 46 12.17 -15.85 6.16
C GLU A 46 11.39 -15.83 7.48
N GLU A 47 12.07 -15.65 8.62
CA GLU A 47 11.44 -15.64 9.93
C GLU A 47 10.90 -14.27 10.34
N LEU A 48 11.34 -13.21 9.67
CA LEU A 48 10.85 -11.86 9.97
C LEU A 48 9.41 -11.70 9.45
N ASN A 49 8.53 -11.20 10.31
CA ASN A 49 7.25 -10.62 9.94
C ASN A 49 7.27 -9.15 10.33
N GLY A 50 7.22 -8.26 9.35
CA GLY A 50 7.35 -6.83 9.55
C GLY A 50 7.42 -6.05 8.25
N ILE A 51 7.52 -4.74 8.38
CA ILE A 51 7.85 -3.80 7.32
C ILE A 51 9.24 -3.26 7.59
N PHE A 52 10.17 -3.40 6.68
CA PHE A 52 11.55 -3.03 6.93
C PHE A 52 12.40 -2.77 5.69
N ALA A 53 13.36 -1.89 5.88
CA ALA A 53 14.55 -1.75 5.05
C ALA A 53 15.74 -1.62 6.01
N PHE A 54 16.76 -2.44 5.87
CA PHE A 54 17.91 -2.37 6.77
C PHE A 54 19.24 -2.64 6.06
N ALA A 55 20.30 -2.19 6.71
CA ALA A 55 21.67 -2.58 6.43
C ALA A 55 22.32 -3.14 7.69
N LEU A 56 22.97 -4.29 7.53
CA LEU A 56 23.73 -4.98 8.56
C LEU A 56 25.17 -5.11 8.09
N TYR A 57 26.12 -4.61 8.90
CA TYR A 57 27.54 -4.83 8.71
C TYR A 57 28.03 -5.85 9.72
N ASP A 58 28.70 -6.88 9.23
CA ASP A 58 29.30 -7.95 10.01
C ASP A 58 30.81 -7.74 10.09
N GLU A 59 31.29 -7.37 11.27
CA GLU A 59 32.72 -7.09 11.53
C GLU A 59 33.59 -8.37 11.48
N GLU A 60 33.01 -9.55 11.74
CA GLU A 60 33.77 -10.81 11.73
C GLU A 60 34.13 -11.24 10.31
N THR A 61 33.25 -10.97 9.36
CA THR A 61 33.43 -11.35 7.94
C THR A 61 33.85 -10.19 7.05
N ASP A 62 33.87 -8.96 7.58
CA ASP A 62 34.07 -7.71 6.83
C ASP A 62 33.13 -7.59 5.65
N ASP A 63 31.85 -7.93 5.85
CA ASP A 63 30.83 -7.97 4.82
C ASP A 63 29.56 -7.23 5.28
N TYR A 64 28.72 -6.85 4.34
CA TYR A 64 27.45 -6.20 4.65
C TYR A 64 26.29 -6.81 3.87
N LEU A 65 25.12 -6.70 4.50
CA LEU A 65 23.84 -7.16 4.00
C LEU A 65 22.84 -6.00 4.00
N ILE A 66 22.22 -5.73 2.87
CA ILE A 66 21.09 -4.81 2.73
C ILE A 66 19.88 -5.65 2.40
N ALA A 67 18.74 -5.43 3.07
CA ALA A 67 17.52 -6.19 2.78
C ALA A 67 16.26 -5.32 2.91
N ARG A 68 15.23 -5.69 2.16
CA ARG A 68 13.93 -5.01 2.13
C ARG A 68 12.80 -6.02 2.33
N ASP A 69 11.73 -5.57 2.99
CA ASP A 69 10.54 -6.36 3.26
C ASP A 69 9.88 -6.97 2.00
N PRO A 70 9.00 -7.98 2.16
CA PRO A 70 8.44 -8.75 1.04
C PRO A 70 7.75 -7.93 -0.04
N ILE A 71 7.07 -6.84 0.32
CA ILE A 71 6.25 -6.01 -0.58
C ILE A 71 6.91 -4.65 -0.87
N GLY A 72 7.91 -4.28 -0.05
CA GLY A 72 8.56 -2.98 -0.13
C GLY A 72 7.69 -1.85 0.41
N VAL A 73 7.04 -2.10 1.54
CA VAL A 73 6.26 -1.07 2.26
C VAL A 73 7.18 0.06 2.70
N ILE A 74 8.36 -0.29 3.21
CA ILE A 74 9.40 0.70 3.49
C ILE A 74 10.17 1.00 2.20
N PRO A 75 10.26 2.27 1.79
CA PRO A 75 11.06 2.65 0.63
C PRO A 75 12.54 2.33 0.85
N LEU A 76 13.21 1.92 -0.23
CA LEU A 76 14.66 1.72 -0.26
C LEU A 76 15.17 1.91 -1.68
N TYR A 77 16.29 2.60 -1.81
CA TYR A 77 17.04 2.81 -3.05
C TYR A 77 18.48 2.36 -2.86
N ILE A 78 19.10 1.91 -3.93
CA ILE A 78 20.52 1.58 -3.98
C ILE A 78 21.18 2.39 -5.09
N GLY A 79 22.34 2.95 -4.83
CA GLY A 79 23.08 3.77 -5.78
C GLY A 79 24.58 3.48 -5.78
N ARG A 80 25.26 3.96 -6.81
CA ARG A 80 26.71 3.87 -6.99
C ARG A 80 27.27 5.24 -7.37
N ASP A 81 28.39 5.59 -6.79
CA ASP A 81 29.19 6.71 -7.28
C ASP A 81 30.12 6.28 -8.42
N LYS A 82 30.83 7.26 -9.00
CA LYS A 82 31.82 7.05 -10.08
C LYS A 82 32.96 6.10 -9.72
N ASP A 83 33.25 5.94 -8.43
CA ASP A 83 34.32 5.08 -7.93
C ASP A 83 33.80 3.67 -7.60
N GLY A 84 32.48 3.43 -7.77
CA GLY A 84 31.82 2.14 -7.58
C GLY A 84 31.40 1.88 -6.13
N HIS A 85 31.50 2.87 -5.23
CA HIS A 85 31.00 2.71 -3.86
C HIS A 85 29.48 2.59 -3.85
N ILE A 86 28.96 1.73 -2.96
CA ILE A 86 27.53 1.47 -2.80
C ILE A 86 26.96 2.37 -1.72
N TYR A 87 25.84 3.00 -2.07
CA TYR A 87 25.02 3.81 -1.17
C TYR A 87 23.60 3.28 -1.15
N PHE A 88 22.91 3.42 -0.04
CA PHE A 88 21.50 3.06 0.08
C PHE A 88 20.80 4.02 1.03
N GLY A 89 19.50 4.20 0.81
CA GLY A 89 18.68 5.10 1.61
C GLY A 89 17.19 4.90 1.33
N SER A 90 16.34 5.23 2.27
CA SER A 90 14.89 5.17 2.11
C SER A 90 14.32 6.34 1.29
N GLU A 91 15.13 7.36 1.03
CA GLU A 91 14.76 8.53 0.25
C GLU A 91 15.65 8.67 -0.98
N LEU A 92 15.05 8.82 -2.16
CA LEU A 92 15.75 9.04 -3.42
C LEU A 92 16.59 10.33 -3.37
N LYS A 93 16.03 11.37 -2.73
CA LYS A 93 16.73 12.67 -2.52
C LYS A 93 18.05 12.54 -1.77
N ALA A 94 18.25 11.47 -0.99
CA ALA A 94 19.51 11.22 -0.31
C ALA A 94 20.61 10.72 -1.24
N LEU A 95 20.26 10.21 -2.41
CA LEU A 95 21.17 9.71 -3.43
C LEU A 95 21.35 10.69 -4.61
N GLU A 96 20.35 11.55 -4.84
CA GLU A 96 20.38 12.53 -5.92
C GLU A 96 21.53 13.54 -5.75
N GLY A 97 22.27 13.77 -6.81
CA GLY A 97 23.46 14.65 -6.82
C GLY A 97 24.68 14.09 -6.08
N PHE A 98 24.59 12.85 -5.59
CA PHE A 98 25.62 12.17 -4.81
C PHE A 98 26.05 10.86 -5.48
N CYS A 99 25.10 10.07 -5.99
CA CYS A 99 25.36 8.90 -6.79
C CYS A 99 25.26 9.23 -8.28
N ASP A 100 26.09 8.59 -9.11
CA ASP A 100 26.00 8.71 -10.57
C ASP A 100 24.85 7.85 -11.11
N GLU A 101 24.59 6.69 -10.49
CA GLU A 101 23.48 5.81 -10.82
C GLU A 101 22.79 5.32 -9.56
N TYR A 102 21.46 5.26 -9.60
CA TYR A 102 20.66 4.65 -8.54
C TYR A 102 19.32 4.16 -9.05
N GLU A 103 18.73 3.22 -8.32
CA GLU A 103 17.45 2.59 -8.63
C GLU A 103 16.69 2.19 -7.36
N PRO A 104 15.35 1.98 -7.45
CA PRO A 104 14.60 1.38 -6.35
C PRO A 104 15.14 -0.03 -6.04
N PHE A 105 15.40 -0.29 -4.75
CA PHE A 105 15.77 -1.61 -4.29
C PHE A 105 14.55 -2.55 -4.33
N LEU A 106 14.68 -3.72 -4.94
CA LEU A 106 13.55 -4.63 -5.17
C LEU A 106 12.97 -5.19 -3.85
N PRO A 107 11.64 -5.25 -3.70
CA PRO A 107 10.98 -5.89 -2.57
C PRO A 107 11.35 -7.37 -2.47
N GLY A 108 11.42 -7.89 -1.23
CA GLY A 108 11.75 -9.28 -1.00
C GLY A 108 13.13 -9.71 -1.50
N HIS A 109 14.05 -8.75 -1.61
CA HIS A 109 15.43 -9.01 -2.01
C HIS A 109 16.41 -8.59 -0.92
N TYR A 110 17.61 -9.15 -1.01
CA TYR A 110 18.78 -8.69 -0.29
C TYR A 110 19.96 -8.48 -1.25
N TYR A 111 20.85 -7.58 -0.86
CA TYR A 111 22.14 -7.36 -1.52
C TYR A 111 23.24 -7.71 -0.54
N ARG A 112 24.24 -8.49 -1.00
CA ARG A 112 25.40 -8.87 -0.21
C ARG A 112 26.65 -8.23 -0.80
N GLY A 113 27.42 -7.53 0.05
CA GLY A 113 28.59 -6.77 -0.36
C GLY A 113 29.65 -7.63 -1.05
N SER A 114 30.02 -8.77 -0.43
CA SER A 114 31.01 -9.70 -0.97
C SER A 114 30.62 -10.34 -2.31
N GLU A 115 29.32 -10.40 -2.62
CA GLU A 115 28.82 -10.97 -3.89
C GLU A 115 28.56 -9.91 -4.95
N GLY A 116 28.38 -8.64 -4.55
CA GLY A 116 28.17 -7.51 -5.45
C GLY A 116 26.86 -7.55 -6.24
N LYS A 117 25.87 -8.31 -5.77
CA LYS A 117 24.59 -8.50 -6.48
C LYS A 117 23.41 -8.68 -5.55
N MET A 118 22.22 -8.47 -6.12
CA MET A 118 20.93 -8.62 -5.46
C MET A 118 20.40 -10.06 -5.63
N HIS A 119 19.80 -10.60 -4.58
CA HIS A 119 19.19 -11.91 -4.52
C HIS A 119 17.77 -11.83 -4.01
N ARG A 120 16.86 -12.61 -4.58
CA ARG A 120 15.50 -12.73 -4.09
C ARG A 120 15.46 -13.72 -2.93
N TRP A 121 14.94 -13.29 -1.77
CA TRP A 121 14.74 -14.14 -0.60
C TRP A 121 13.27 -14.49 -0.37
N TYR A 122 12.33 -13.63 -0.82
CA TYR A 122 10.91 -13.86 -0.66
C TYR A 122 10.29 -14.44 -1.93
N THR A 123 9.93 -15.71 -1.86
CA THR A 123 9.21 -16.41 -2.92
C THR A 123 8.15 -17.29 -2.26
N ARG A 124 6.94 -17.28 -2.81
CA ARG A 124 5.80 -18.07 -2.35
C ARG A 124 5.19 -18.84 -3.52
N ASP A 125 4.74 -20.07 -3.24
CA ASP A 125 4.07 -20.91 -4.22
C ASP A 125 2.78 -20.26 -4.76
N TRP A 126 2.05 -19.50 -3.94
CA TRP A 126 0.86 -18.77 -4.38
C TRP A 126 1.14 -17.72 -5.47
N MET A 127 2.39 -17.37 -5.75
CA MET A 127 2.74 -16.52 -6.90
C MET A 127 2.48 -17.19 -8.25
N ASP A 128 2.38 -18.53 -8.25
CA ASP A 128 2.01 -19.33 -9.41
C ASP A 128 0.53 -19.71 -9.33
N TYR A 129 -0.23 -19.39 -10.38
CA TYR A 129 -1.64 -19.77 -10.49
C TYR A 129 -1.86 -21.30 -10.33
N ALA A 130 -0.95 -22.12 -10.82
CA ALA A 130 -1.06 -23.58 -10.73
C ALA A 130 -1.15 -24.08 -9.29
N ALA A 131 -0.55 -23.38 -8.33
CA ALA A 131 -0.58 -23.75 -6.93
C ALA A 131 -1.89 -23.39 -6.21
N VAL A 132 -2.72 -22.51 -6.80
CA VAL A 132 -3.94 -22.00 -6.12
C VAL A 132 -5.25 -22.33 -6.83
N LYS A 133 -5.21 -22.70 -8.10
CA LYS A 133 -6.39 -22.93 -8.95
C LYS A 133 -7.36 -23.98 -8.44
N ASP A 134 -6.86 -24.98 -7.73
CA ASP A 134 -7.64 -26.14 -7.25
C ASP A 134 -7.94 -26.08 -5.74
N ASN A 135 -7.57 -24.99 -5.05
CA ASN A 135 -7.76 -24.86 -3.61
C ASN A 135 -9.24 -24.85 -3.19
N TYR A 136 -10.14 -24.59 -4.14
CA TYR A 136 -11.59 -24.62 -3.94
C TYR A 136 -12.32 -24.74 -5.28
N THR A 137 -13.35 -25.58 -5.37
CA THR A 137 -14.15 -25.77 -6.58
C THR A 137 -15.50 -25.05 -6.42
N PRO A 138 -15.70 -23.88 -7.04
CA PRO A 138 -16.82 -22.97 -6.73
C PRO A 138 -18.21 -23.47 -7.12
N ALA A 139 -18.29 -24.34 -8.13
CA ALA A 139 -19.54 -24.59 -8.86
C ALA A 139 -20.62 -25.35 -8.06
N ALA A 140 -20.24 -26.18 -7.12
CA ALA A 140 -21.20 -27.02 -6.36
C ALA A 140 -21.74 -26.34 -5.10
N GLU A 141 -21.06 -25.36 -4.53
CA GLU A 141 -21.36 -24.81 -3.21
C GLU A 141 -21.92 -23.39 -3.20
N ARG A 142 -21.76 -22.60 -4.29
CA ARG A 142 -22.35 -21.27 -4.40
C ARG A 142 -23.88 -21.26 -4.33
N ASN A 143 -24.54 -22.38 -4.67
CA ASN A 143 -26.00 -22.53 -4.72
C ASN A 143 -26.58 -23.29 -3.52
N ALA A 144 -25.77 -23.71 -2.57
CA ALA A 144 -26.27 -24.40 -1.37
C ALA A 144 -26.72 -23.37 -0.32
N ALA A 145 -27.98 -23.53 0.14
CA ALA A 145 -28.53 -22.67 1.18
C ALA A 145 -27.70 -22.77 2.48
N PRO A 146 -27.43 -21.64 3.18
CA PRO A 146 -26.51 -21.58 4.32
C PRO A 146 -26.86 -22.43 5.54
N ALA A 147 -28.04 -23.04 5.57
CA ALA A 147 -28.62 -23.60 6.79
C ALA A 147 -28.44 -25.13 7.00
N SER A 148 -27.85 -25.88 6.07
CA SER A 148 -27.90 -27.35 6.15
C SER A 148 -26.58 -28.10 5.97
N ILE A 149 -25.45 -27.43 5.77
CA ILE A 149 -24.18 -28.10 5.50
C ILE A 149 -23.14 -27.62 6.52
N GLY A 150 -22.44 -28.55 7.14
CA GLY A 150 -21.26 -28.28 7.94
C GLY A 150 -20.33 -27.34 7.14
N ARG A 151 -19.50 -26.51 7.81
CA ARG A 151 -18.66 -25.44 7.18
C ARG A 151 -18.22 -25.84 5.79
N THR A 152 -18.74 -25.16 4.77
CA THR A 152 -18.35 -25.38 3.38
C THR A 152 -16.91 -24.91 3.18
N ALA A 153 -16.23 -25.40 2.17
CA ALA A 153 -14.87 -24.95 1.85
C ALA A 153 -14.80 -23.42 1.67
N TYR A 154 -15.85 -22.82 1.11
CA TYR A 154 -15.98 -21.34 0.96
C TYR A 154 -16.10 -20.65 2.33
N SER A 155 -17.00 -21.11 3.22
CA SER A 155 -17.13 -20.49 4.55
C SER A 155 -15.86 -20.66 5.39
N THR A 156 -15.10 -21.72 5.15
CA THR A 156 -13.77 -21.91 5.77
C THR A 156 -12.78 -20.88 5.28
N GLN A 157 -12.79 -20.54 3.99
CA GLN A 157 -11.91 -19.49 3.43
C GLN A 157 -12.28 -18.09 3.94
N VAL A 158 -13.58 -17.77 4.02
CA VAL A 158 -14.08 -16.52 4.61
C VAL A 158 -13.62 -16.39 6.07
N THR A 159 -13.76 -17.46 6.86
CA THR A 159 -13.28 -17.48 8.26
C THR A 159 -11.76 -17.33 8.34
N ALA A 160 -11.00 -17.99 7.46
CA ALA A 160 -9.54 -17.87 7.44
C ALA A 160 -9.08 -16.44 7.11
N VAL A 161 -9.76 -15.75 6.20
CA VAL A 161 -9.50 -14.32 5.90
C VAL A 161 -9.81 -13.45 7.12
N HIS A 162 -10.96 -13.69 7.78
CA HIS A 162 -11.33 -12.98 8.99
C HIS A 162 -10.24 -13.10 10.07
N ASP A 163 -9.91 -14.34 10.44
CA ASP A 163 -8.98 -14.61 11.53
C ASP A 163 -7.55 -14.10 11.22
N ALA A 164 -7.12 -14.29 9.97
CA ALA A 164 -5.79 -13.83 9.54
C ALA A 164 -5.67 -12.31 9.52
N LEU A 165 -6.70 -11.58 9.08
CA LEU A 165 -6.68 -10.12 9.08
C LEU A 165 -6.79 -9.56 10.49
N GLU A 166 -7.63 -10.15 11.33
CA GLU A 166 -7.73 -9.78 12.74
C GLU A 166 -6.37 -9.95 13.44
N ALA A 167 -5.69 -11.07 13.21
CA ALA A 167 -4.35 -11.32 13.75
C ALA A 167 -3.31 -10.33 13.21
N ALA A 168 -3.38 -9.97 11.91
CA ALA A 168 -2.48 -9.00 11.31
C ALA A 168 -2.66 -7.60 11.91
N VAL A 169 -3.92 -7.13 12.05
CA VAL A 169 -4.20 -5.86 12.73
C VAL A 169 -3.70 -5.90 14.16
N GLN A 170 -4.02 -6.96 14.92
CA GLN A 170 -3.63 -7.06 16.32
C GLN A 170 -2.11 -6.97 16.50
N ARG A 171 -1.31 -7.70 15.70
CA ARG A 171 0.16 -7.61 15.81
C ARG A 171 0.70 -6.24 15.41
N GLN A 172 0.06 -5.55 14.47
CA GLN A 172 0.47 -4.22 14.01
C GLN A 172 0.00 -3.07 14.93
N LEU A 173 -0.81 -3.36 15.95
CA LEU A 173 -1.15 -2.39 17.00
C LEU A 173 -0.06 -2.23 18.06
N MET A 174 1.02 -3.01 18.02
CA MET A 174 2.16 -2.80 18.93
C MET A 174 2.69 -1.37 18.75
N SER A 175 2.77 -0.59 19.82
CA SER A 175 3.23 0.80 19.77
C SER A 175 3.57 1.33 21.15
N ASP A 176 4.67 2.04 21.25
CA ASP A 176 5.05 2.82 22.43
C ASP A 176 4.58 4.29 22.34
N VAL A 177 3.87 4.65 21.27
CA VAL A 177 3.37 6.00 20.99
C VAL A 177 1.87 5.99 20.67
N PRO A 178 1.18 7.15 20.78
CA PRO A 178 -0.20 7.27 20.36
C PRO A 178 -0.39 6.99 18.87
N TYR A 179 -1.43 6.23 18.53
CA TYR A 179 -1.75 5.85 17.16
C TYR A 179 -3.23 6.08 16.83
N GLY A 180 -3.54 6.07 15.54
CA GLY A 180 -4.89 6.21 15.01
C GLY A 180 -5.13 5.33 13.79
N VAL A 181 -6.23 5.55 13.10
CA VAL A 181 -6.60 4.85 11.87
C VAL A 181 -6.98 5.84 10.78
N LEU A 182 -6.60 5.54 9.54
CA LEU A 182 -7.11 6.24 8.37
C LEU A 182 -8.47 5.64 8.00
N LEU A 183 -9.50 6.47 7.91
CA LEU A 183 -10.89 6.04 7.70
C LEU A 183 -11.52 6.84 6.56
N SER A 184 -11.48 6.32 5.34
CA SER A 184 -12.13 6.95 4.18
C SER A 184 -13.63 6.64 4.06
N GLY A 185 -14.14 5.68 4.85
CA GLY A 185 -15.51 5.20 4.72
C GLY A 185 -15.71 4.16 3.59
N GLY A 186 -14.63 3.77 2.91
CA GLY A 186 -14.59 2.58 2.05
C GLY A 186 -14.49 1.30 2.88
N LEU A 187 -14.74 0.15 2.24
CA LEU A 187 -14.70 -1.17 2.90
C LEU A 187 -13.41 -1.40 3.68
N ASP A 188 -12.28 -1.24 3.02
CA ASP A 188 -10.97 -1.65 3.53
C ASP A 188 -10.56 -0.87 4.78
N SER A 189 -10.63 0.46 4.72
CA SER A 189 -10.34 1.33 5.84
C SER A 189 -11.32 1.13 7.00
N SER A 190 -12.58 0.82 6.69
CA SER A 190 -13.62 0.57 7.69
C SER A 190 -13.38 -0.75 8.43
N VAL A 191 -12.99 -1.81 7.71
CA VAL A 191 -12.63 -3.12 8.30
C VAL A 191 -11.42 -2.96 9.24
N ILE A 192 -10.34 -2.34 8.77
CA ILE A 192 -9.15 -2.11 9.61
C ILE A 192 -9.52 -1.29 10.87
N SER A 193 -10.31 -0.23 10.71
CA SER A 193 -10.74 0.62 11.82
C SER A 193 -11.61 -0.12 12.83
N ALA A 194 -12.53 -0.97 12.36
CA ALA A 194 -13.40 -1.77 13.23
C ALA A 194 -12.60 -2.80 14.03
N ILE A 195 -11.68 -3.53 13.38
CA ILE A 195 -10.80 -4.49 14.07
C ILE A 195 -9.89 -3.75 15.07
N ALA A 196 -9.25 -2.66 14.64
CA ALA A 196 -8.38 -1.86 15.53
C ALA A 196 -9.15 -1.37 16.78
N LYS A 197 -10.38 -0.93 16.62
CA LYS A 197 -11.24 -0.50 17.74
C LYS A 197 -11.49 -1.60 18.76
N LYS A 198 -11.62 -2.84 18.33
CA LYS A 198 -11.80 -4.01 19.21
C LYS A 198 -10.64 -4.16 20.21
N TYR A 199 -9.42 -3.81 19.81
CA TYR A 199 -8.20 -4.00 20.60
C TYR A 199 -7.60 -2.70 21.17
N ALA A 200 -8.01 -1.53 20.72
CA ALA A 200 -7.35 -0.25 21.00
C ALA A 200 -7.41 0.20 22.47
N ALA A 201 -8.27 -0.40 23.30
CA ALA A 201 -8.38 -0.03 24.71
C ALA A 201 -7.22 -0.53 25.58
N LYS A 202 -6.48 -1.52 25.13
CA LYS A 202 -5.41 -2.18 25.87
C LYS A 202 -4.10 -2.21 25.06
N ARG A 203 -3.00 -2.22 25.78
CA ARG A 203 -1.68 -2.33 25.17
C ARG A 203 -1.33 -3.79 24.89
N ILE A 204 -1.08 -4.10 23.64
CA ILE A 204 -0.68 -5.45 23.20
C ILE A 204 0.68 -5.83 23.78
N GLU A 205 1.60 -4.87 23.91
CA GLU A 205 2.94 -5.08 24.46
C GLU A 205 2.94 -5.58 25.92
N THR A 206 1.84 -5.40 26.62
CA THR A 206 1.66 -5.87 28.00
C THR A 206 0.69 -7.05 28.12
N ASP A 207 0.48 -7.82 27.05
CA ASP A 207 -0.51 -8.90 26.99
C ASP A 207 -1.92 -8.44 27.41
N ASN A 208 -2.29 -7.24 26.97
CA ASN A 208 -3.55 -6.57 27.28
C ASN A 208 -3.78 -6.28 28.79
N LYS A 209 -2.73 -6.25 29.61
CA LYS A 209 -2.85 -5.96 31.05
C LYS A 209 -2.88 -4.47 31.35
N ALA A 210 -2.17 -3.64 30.56
CA ALA A 210 -2.15 -2.19 30.72
C ALA A 210 -3.12 -1.51 29.75
N ASP A 211 -3.67 -0.37 30.14
CA ASP A 211 -4.47 0.48 29.28
C ASP A 211 -3.62 1.11 28.17
N ALA A 212 -4.22 1.36 27.04
CA ALA A 212 -3.59 2.05 25.92
C ALA A 212 -3.16 3.46 26.31
N TRP A 213 -2.15 4.00 25.62
CA TRP A 213 -1.71 5.39 25.79
C TRP A 213 -2.86 6.40 25.59
N TRP A 214 -3.73 6.09 24.60
CA TRP A 214 -4.97 6.79 24.35
C TRP A 214 -6.12 5.76 24.41
N PRO A 215 -7.01 5.86 25.42
CA PRO A 215 -8.07 4.85 25.62
C PRO A 215 -9.17 4.91 24.54
N GLN A 216 -9.20 6.01 23.76
CA GLN A 216 -10.11 6.17 22.64
C GLN A 216 -9.34 6.16 21.32
N LEU A 217 -9.73 5.28 20.41
CA LEU A 217 -9.15 5.23 19.08
C LEU A 217 -9.59 6.46 18.28
N HIS A 218 -8.62 7.16 17.70
CA HIS A 218 -8.83 8.30 16.82
C HIS A 218 -8.85 7.82 15.36
N SER A 219 -9.84 8.28 14.60
CA SER A 219 -9.93 8.03 13.15
C SER A 219 -9.87 9.33 12.36
N PHE A 220 -9.26 9.27 11.19
CA PHE A 220 -8.96 10.43 10.36
C PHE A 220 -9.46 10.24 8.94
N ALA A 221 -10.17 11.24 8.41
CA ALA A 221 -10.61 11.32 7.03
C ALA A 221 -10.24 12.68 6.43
N VAL A 222 -9.98 12.70 5.13
CA VAL A 222 -9.65 13.92 4.37
C VAL A 222 -10.48 14.00 3.09
N GLY A 223 -10.89 15.19 2.72
CA GLY A 223 -11.59 15.42 1.46
C GLY A 223 -11.99 16.88 1.28
N LEU A 224 -12.47 17.21 0.10
CA LEU A 224 -13.13 18.48 -0.16
C LEU A 224 -14.44 18.53 0.62
N LYS A 225 -14.90 19.72 0.95
CA LYS A 225 -16.15 19.88 1.71
C LYS A 225 -17.32 19.18 1.00
N GLY A 226 -17.96 18.26 1.70
CA GLY A 226 -19.08 17.47 1.15
C GLY A 226 -18.67 16.25 0.32
N ALA A 227 -17.39 15.87 0.29
CA ALA A 227 -16.92 14.70 -0.40
C ALA A 227 -17.65 13.42 0.07
N PRO A 228 -17.95 12.48 -0.86
CA PRO A 228 -18.70 11.25 -0.53
C PRO A 228 -18.03 10.43 0.57
N ASP A 229 -16.72 10.32 0.55
CA ASP A 229 -15.94 9.57 1.52
C ASP A 229 -16.06 10.15 2.93
N LEU A 230 -16.07 11.48 3.09
CA LEU A 230 -16.24 12.12 4.40
C LEU A 230 -17.59 11.77 5.04
N ILE A 231 -18.65 11.70 4.24
CA ILE A 231 -20.00 11.33 4.70
C ILE A 231 -19.98 9.89 5.22
N LYS A 232 -19.37 8.97 4.47
CA LYS A 232 -19.31 7.55 4.83
C LYS A 232 -18.34 7.30 6.00
N ALA A 233 -17.20 7.97 6.02
CA ALA A 233 -16.28 7.91 7.16
C ALA A 233 -16.94 8.30 8.48
N ARG A 234 -17.74 9.37 8.49
CA ARG A 234 -18.50 9.83 9.66
C ARG A 234 -19.54 8.80 10.11
N GLU A 235 -20.19 8.13 9.17
CA GLU A 235 -21.17 7.07 9.46
C GLU A 235 -20.48 5.88 10.14
N VAL A 236 -19.37 5.39 9.56
CA VAL A 236 -18.59 4.30 10.13
C VAL A 236 -18.02 4.68 11.50
N ALA A 237 -17.40 5.84 11.61
CA ALA A 237 -16.81 6.32 12.87
C ALA A 237 -17.83 6.34 14.02
N ARG A 238 -19.06 6.76 13.73
CA ARG A 238 -20.16 6.75 14.71
C ARG A 238 -20.56 5.32 15.07
N HIS A 239 -20.61 4.42 14.08
CA HIS A 239 -20.99 3.01 14.29
C HIS A 239 -19.96 2.27 15.16
N ILE A 240 -18.67 2.41 14.87
CA ILE A 240 -17.59 1.72 15.60
C ILE A 240 -17.16 2.47 16.88
N GLY A 241 -17.57 3.72 17.06
CA GLY A 241 -17.29 4.52 18.26
C GLY A 241 -15.86 5.03 18.35
N THR A 242 -15.31 5.60 17.26
CA THR A 242 -14.03 6.31 17.27
C THR A 242 -14.20 7.80 17.51
N VAL A 243 -13.14 8.47 17.98
CA VAL A 243 -13.04 9.93 17.96
C VAL A 243 -12.64 10.35 16.55
N HIS A 244 -13.62 10.80 15.78
CA HIS A 244 -13.44 11.06 14.37
C HIS A 244 -12.99 12.49 14.07
N HIS A 245 -11.97 12.62 13.24
CA HIS A 245 -11.42 13.89 12.75
C HIS A 245 -11.60 13.96 11.24
N GLU A 246 -12.42 14.92 10.82
CA GLU A 246 -12.67 15.21 9.42
C GLU A 246 -11.85 16.43 9.01
N ILE A 247 -10.92 16.23 8.09
CA ILE A 247 -10.03 17.26 7.59
C ILE A 247 -10.51 17.70 6.22
N ASN A 248 -10.99 18.93 6.14
CA ASN A 248 -11.38 19.54 4.88
C ASN A 248 -10.20 20.35 4.33
N TYR A 249 -9.93 20.21 3.05
CA TYR A 249 -9.00 21.06 2.33
C TYR A 249 -9.70 21.73 1.13
N THR A 250 -9.19 22.83 0.67
CA THR A 250 -9.64 23.52 -0.53
C THR A 250 -8.83 23.05 -1.73
N VAL A 251 -9.41 23.15 -2.93
CA VAL A 251 -8.68 22.87 -4.17
C VAL A 251 -7.38 23.68 -4.25
N GLN A 252 -7.42 24.94 -3.82
CA GLN A 252 -6.23 25.82 -3.83
C GLN A 252 -5.13 25.30 -2.89
N GLU A 253 -5.46 24.89 -1.67
CA GLU A 253 -4.49 24.27 -0.76
C GLU A 253 -3.88 23.01 -1.36
N GLY A 254 -4.67 22.21 -2.09
CA GLY A 254 -4.16 21.06 -2.83
C GLY A 254 -3.18 21.45 -3.93
N LEU A 255 -3.53 22.45 -4.75
CA LEU A 255 -2.68 22.95 -5.81
C LEU A 255 -1.36 23.54 -5.29
N ASP A 256 -1.43 24.29 -4.20
CA ASP A 256 -0.24 24.89 -3.56
C ASP A 256 0.70 23.82 -2.99
N ALA A 257 0.16 22.67 -2.57
CA ALA A 257 0.95 21.60 -1.99
C ALA A 257 1.65 20.69 -3.04
N ILE A 258 1.23 20.70 -4.32
CA ILE A 258 1.72 19.74 -5.34
C ILE A 258 3.24 19.70 -5.43
N ARG A 259 3.90 20.86 -5.40
CA ARG A 259 5.36 20.95 -5.52
C ARG A 259 6.06 20.25 -4.35
N ASP A 260 5.60 20.49 -3.12
CA ASP A 260 6.13 19.84 -1.93
C ASP A 260 5.79 18.34 -1.95
N VAL A 261 4.58 17.99 -2.36
CA VAL A 261 4.16 16.58 -2.48
C VAL A 261 5.09 15.83 -3.40
N ILE A 262 5.35 16.31 -4.63
CA ILE A 262 6.27 15.67 -5.58
C ILE A 262 7.69 15.53 -4.99
N TYR A 263 8.17 16.53 -4.26
CA TYR A 263 9.46 16.44 -3.56
C TYR A 263 9.50 15.33 -2.51
N PHE A 264 8.44 15.21 -1.69
CA PHE A 264 8.41 14.22 -0.61
C PHE A 264 8.12 12.81 -1.11
N ILE A 265 7.19 12.64 -2.08
CA ILE A 265 6.85 11.31 -2.60
C ILE A 265 7.84 10.80 -3.65
N GLU A 266 8.67 11.68 -4.24
CA GLU A 266 9.73 11.34 -5.19
C GLU A 266 9.23 10.60 -6.43
N THR A 267 8.08 11.01 -6.95
CA THR A 267 7.48 10.47 -8.18
C THR A 267 6.66 11.53 -8.91
N TYR A 268 6.49 11.36 -10.20
CA TYR A 268 5.60 12.16 -11.06
C TYR A 268 4.44 11.33 -11.62
N ASP A 269 4.24 10.09 -11.13
CA ASP A 269 3.09 9.28 -11.51
C ASP A 269 1.79 9.99 -11.17
N VAL A 270 0.91 10.15 -12.19
CA VAL A 270 -0.31 10.96 -12.07
C VAL A 270 -1.21 10.50 -10.93
N THR A 271 -1.45 9.18 -10.85
CA THR A 271 -2.31 8.61 -9.81
C THR A 271 -1.75 8.86 -8.43
N THR A 272 -0.45 8.62 -8.29
CA THR A 272 0.25 8.78 -7.02
C THR A 272 0.22 10.23 -6.56
N VAL A 273 0.48 11.22 -7.45
CA VAL A 273 0.41 12.65 -7.10
C VAL A 273 -1.00 13.06 -6.68
N ARG A 274 -2.04 12.67 -7.46
CA ARG A 274 -3.44 12.99 -7.18
C ARG A 274 -3.88 12.50 -5.80
N ALA A 275 -3.49 11.27 -5.42
CA ALA A 275 -3.87 10.65 -4.15
C ALA A 275 -2.96 11.06 -2.99
N SER A 276 -1.68 11.34 -3.24
CA SER A 276 -0.74 11.76 -2.20
C SER A 276 -1.04 13.15 -1.66
N THR A 277 -1.56 14.06 -2.47
CA THR A 277 -1.81 15.44 -2.06
C THR A 277 -2.78 15.52 -0.86
N PRO A 278 -3.99 14.93 -0.90
CA PRO A 278 -4.86 14.93 0.28
C PRO A 278 -4.23 14.17 1.46
N MET A 279 -3.53 13.06 1.23
CA MET A 279 -2.87 12.30 2.29
C MET A 279 -1.74 13.09 2.97
N TYR A 280 -0.96 13.84 2.22
CA TYR A 280 0.09 14.73 2.73
C TYR A 280 -0.51 15.83 3.65
N LEU A 281 -1.62 16.45 3.22
CA LEU A 281 -2.32 17.46 4.02
C LEU A 281 -2.93 16.86 5.29
N LEU A 282 -3.47 15.64 5.20
CA LEU A 282 -3.98 14.88 6.34
C LEU A 282 -2.87 14.56 7.36
N ALA A 283 -1.73 14.08 6.89
CA ALA A 283 -0.59 13.69 7.72
C ALA A 283 -0.07 14.87 8.57
N ARG A 284 -0.09 16.08 8.03
CA ARG A 284 0.25 17.32 8.74
C ARG A 284 -0.62 17.52 9.98
N VAL A 285 -1.92 17.29 9.84
CA VAL A 285 -2.87 17.42 10.96
C VAL A 285 -2.69 16.31 11.97
N ILE A 286 -2.53 15.06 11.53
CA ILE A 286 -2.27 13.92 12.41
C ILE A 286 -1.03 14.18 13.27
N LYS A 287 0.05 14.66 12.66
CA LYS A 287 1.28 15.04 13.36
C LYS A 287 1.05 16.13 14.40
N SER A 288 0.27 17.15 14.06
CA SER A 288 -0.02 18.27 14.99
C SER A 288 -0.78 17.84 16.24
N MET A 289 -1.49 16.71 16.17
CA MET A 289 -2.19 16.11 17.30
C MET A 289 -1.32 15.17 18.13
N GLY A 290 -0.03 15.05 17.82
CA GLY A 290 0.90 14.19 18.57
C GLY A 290 0.84 12.71 18.22
N ILE A 291 0.05 12.33 17.21
CA ILE A 291 -0.02 10.94 16.72
C ILE A 291 1.18 10.65 15.83
N LYS A 292 1.79 9.49 16.04
CA LYS A 292 3.04 9.07 15.39
C LYS A 292 2.87 7.90 14.42
N MET A 293 1.76 7.14 14.56
CA MET A 293 1.50 5.97 13.76
C MET A 293 0.01 5.90 13.39
N VAL A 294 -0.30 5.45 12.20
CA VAL A 294 -1.67 5.15 11.75
C VAL A 294 -1.74 3.83 11.00
N LEU A 295 -2.86 3.11 11.15
CA LEU A 295 -3.18 1.96 10.32
C LEU A 295 -3.99 2.39 9.11
N SER A 296 -3.72 1.77 7.96
CA SER A 296 -4.37 2.02 6.67
C SER A 296 -4.93 0.75 6.06
N GLY A 297 -5.95 0.89 5.21
CA GLY A 297 -6.54 -0.20 4.41
C GLY A 297 -5.82 -0.50 3.10
N GLU A 298 -4.63 0.06 2.87
CA GLU A 298 -3.86 -0.19 1.64
C GLU A 298 -3.52 -1.67 1.44
N GLY A 299 -3.49 -2.11 0.20
CA GLY A 299 -3.18 -3.49 -0.19
C GLY A 299 -4.40 -4.38 -0.43
N ALA A 300 -5.57 -4.02 0.07
CA ALA A 300 -6.80 -4.81 -0.10
C ALA A 300 -7.21 -4.94 -1.58
N ASP A 301 -7.08 -3.88 -2.34
CA ASP A 301 -7.45 -3.85 -3.76
C ASP A 301 -6.56 -4.77 -4.60
N GLU A 302 -5.29 -4.84 -4.30
CA GLU A 302 -4.30 -5.68 -4.98
C GLU A 302 -4.51 -7.16 -4.65
N VAL A 303 -4.80 -7.47 -3.39
CA VAL A 303 -4.99 -8.86 -2.92
C VAL A 303 -6.30 -9.46 -3.42
N PHE A 304 -7.37 -8.67 -3.45
CA PHE A 304 -8.74 -9.15 -3.73
C PHE A 304 -9.32 -8.61 -5.04
N GLY A 305 -8.52 -7.96 -5.89
CA GLY A 305 -9.01 -7.43 -7.17
C GLY A 305 -10.08 -6.36 -7.00
N GLY A 306 -9.84 -5.38 -6.10
CA GLY A 306 -10.86 -4.39 -5.76
C GLY A 306 -10.96 -3.22 -6.76
N TYR A 307 -10.00 -3.02 -7.64
CA TYR A 307 -10.09 -2.00 -8.68
C TYR A 307 -11.12 -2.38 -9.75
N LEU A 308 -11.86 -1.39 -10.26
CA LEU A 308 -12.99 -1.63 -11.16
C LEU A 308 -12.65 -2.35 -12.45
N TYR A 309 -11.42 -2.20 -12.94
CA TYR A 309 -11.01 -2.92 -14.14
C TYR A 309 -10.94 -4.46 -13.94
N PHE A 310 -10.84 -4.95 -12.70
CA PHE A 310 -10.87 -6.39 -12.40
C PHE A 310 -12.21 -7.06 -12.76
N HIS A 311 -13.30 -6.29 -12.86
CA HIS A 311 -14.57 -6.78 -13.41
C HIS A 311 -14.45 -7.27 -14.87
N LYS A 312 -13.39 -6.86 -15.58
CA LYS A 312 -13.10 -7.26 -16.96
C LYS A 312 -12.10 -8.42 -17.06
N ALA A 313 -11.68 -8.98 -15.94
CA ALA A 313 -10.75 -10.12 -15.94
C ALA A 313 -11.36 -11.31 -16.69
N PRO A 314 -10.72 -11.80 -17.78
CA PRO A 314 -11.33 -12.81 -18.64
C PRO A 314 -11.35 -14.22 -18.03
N THR A 315 -10.41 -14.51 -17.12
CA THR A 315 -10.24 -15.82 -16.51
C THR A 315 -9.72 -15.69 -15.06
N PRO A 316 -9.92 -16.71 -14.21
CA PRO A 316 -9.30 -16.77 -12.89
C PRO A 316 -7.77 -16.69 -12.92
N GLN A 317 -7.15 -17.23 -13.96
CA GLN A 317 -5.70 -17.13 -14.16
C GLN A 317 -5.27 -15.68 -14.42
N ALA A 318 -5.90 -15.00 -15.37
CA ALA A 318 -5.59 -13.60 -15.67
C ALA A 318 -5.81 -12.70 -14.43
N PHE A 319 -6.90 -12.94 -13.69
CA PHE A 319 -7.17 -12.24 -12.44
C PHE A 319 -6.03 -12.44 -11.43
N HIS A 320 -5.61 -13.69 -11.19
CA HIS A 320 -4.55 -14.02 -10.24
C HIS A 320 -3.20 -13.43 -10.63
N GLU A 321 -2.80 -13.62 -11.88
CA GLU A 321 -1.55 -13.07 -12.40
C GLU A 321 -1.50 -11.55 -12.26
N GLU A 322 -2.64 -10.88 -12.42
CA GLU A 322 -2.74 -9.42 -12.23
C GLU A 322 -2.58 -9.05 -10.76
N THR A 323 -3.20 -9.77 -9.81
CA THR A 323 -3.00 -9.51 -8.39
C THR A 323 -1.52 -9.67 -7.99
N VAL A 324 -0.85 -10.69 -8.51
CA VAL A 324 0.60 -10.90 -8.29
C VAL A 324 1.43 -9.77 -8.89
N ARG A 325 1.13 -9.33 -10.14
CA ARG A 325 1.81 -8.17 -10.77
C ARG A 325 1.63 -6.90 -9.95
N LYS A 326 0.40 -6.62 -9.50
CA LYS A 326 0.11 -5.45 -8.67
C LYS A 326 0.92 -5.47 -7.37
N LEU A 327 0.91 -6.58 -6.64
CA LEU A 327 1.68 -6.73 -5.40
C LEU A 327 3.19 -6.56 -5.64
N SER A 328 3.72 -7.12 -6.72
CA SER A 328 5.17 -7.02 -7.03
C SER A 328 5.64 -5.60 -7.34
N LYS A 329 4.74 -4.72 -7.81
CA LYS A 329 5.04 -3.33 -8.17
C LYS A 329 4.48 -2.31 -7.18
N LEU A 330 3.79 -2.73 -6.13
CA LEU A 330 3.08 -1.85 -5.20
C LEU A 330 3.99 -0.85 -4.49
N HIS A 331 5.26 -1.19 -4.31
CA HIS A 331 6.30 -0.33 -3.77
C HIS A 331 6.61 0.93 -4.60
N LEU A 332 6.16 0.97 -5.87
CA LEU A 332 6.31 2.13 -6.77
C LEU A 332 5.05 3.02 -6.80
N TYR A 333 3.94 2.58 -6.20
CA TYR A 333 2.63 3.23 -6.25
C TYR A 333 2.03 3.43 -4.85
N ASP A 334 1.09 2.58 -4.43
CA ASP A 334 0.32 2.81 -3.21
C ASP A 334 1.14 2.67 -1.92
N CYS A 335 2.10 1.75 -1.87
CA CYS A 335 3.03 1.69 -0.72
C CYS A 335 3.92 2.94 -0.66
N LEU A 336 4.44 3.39 -1.81
CA LEU A 336 5.25 4.61 -1.88
C LEU A 336 4.44 5.82 -1.42
N ARG A 337 3.23 5.97 -1.97
CA ARG A 337 2.30 7.02 -1.60
C ARG A 337 2.00 7.04 -0.11
N ALA A 338 1.53 5.90 0.42
CA ALA A 338 1.14 5.81 1.82
C ALA A 338 2.31 6.08 2.76
N ASN A 339 3.47 5.46 2.51
CA ASN A 339 4.64 5.67 3.35
C ASN A 339 5.14 7.10 3.27
N LYS A 340 5.48 7.62 2.08
CA LYS A 340 6.15 8.92 1.95
C LYS A 340 5.27 10.12 2.27
N SER A 341 3.96 10.06 1.99
CA SER A 341 3.04 11.13 2.38
C SER A 341 2.93 11.28 3.89
N LEU A 342 2.94 10.17 4.62
CA LEU A 342 2.92 10.16 6.09
C LEU A 342 4.29 10.51 6.67
N ALA A 343 5.36 9.91 6.14
CA ALA A 343 6.74 10.12 6.60
C ALA A 343 7.21 11.56 6.42
N ALA A 344 6.70 12.31 5.42
CA ALA A 344 6.95 13.74 5.24
C ALA A 344 6.67 14.56 6.50
N TRP A 345 5.76 14.09 7.35
CA TRP A 345 5.39 14.71 8.62
C TRP A 345 5.83 13.87 9.84
N GLY A 346 6.63 12.83 9.63
CA GLY A 346 7.11 11.94 10.70
C GLY A 346 5.97 11.12 11.32
N VAL A 347 5.04 10.65 10.52
CA VAL A 347 4.00 9.69 10.87
C VAL A 347 4.30 8.37 10.18
N GLU A 348 4.23 7.27 10.92
CA GLU A 348 4.39 5.91 10.38
C GLU A 348 3.05 5.37 9.88
N GLY A 349 3.05 4.73 8.71
CA GLY A 349 1.89 4.03 8.16
C GLY A 349 2.07 2.51 8.25
N ARG A 350 1.08 1.81 8.81
CA ARG A 350 1.01 0.35 8.86
C ARG A 350 -0.13 -0.18 8.00
N VAL A 351 0.10 -1.31 7.35
CA VAL A 351 -0.75 -1.84 6.27
C VAL A 351 -1.09 -3.32 6.48
N PRO A 352 -2.06 -3.65 7.35
CA PRO A 352 -2.35 -5.03 7.73
C PRO A 352 -2.72 -5.96 6.56
N PHE A 353 -3.33 -5.46 5.48
CA PHE A 353 -3.60 -6.25 4.28
C PHE A 353 -2.34 -6.73 3.55
N LEU A 354 -1.18 -6.14 3.84
CA LEU A 354 0.12 -6.53 3.29
C LEU A 354 0.99 -7.29 4.30
N ASP A 355 0.43 -7.66 5.45
CA ASP A 355 1.10 -8.54 6.41
C ASP A 355 1.47 -9.88 5.76
N LYS A 356 2.70 -10.34 5.97
CA LYS A 356 3.23 -11.54 5.32
C LYS A 356 2.38 -12.79 5.56
N GLU A 357 1.92 -13.02 6.79
CA GLU A 357 1.09 -14.17 7.14
C GLU A 357 -0.33 -14.03 6.59
N PHE A 358 -0.87 -12.81 6.59
CA PHE A 358 -2.15 -12.55 5.95
C PHE A 358 -2.09 -12.82 4.44
N LEU A 359 -1.04 -12.36 3.75
CA LEU A 359 -0.85 -12.61 2.32
C LEU A 359 -0.77 -14.11 2.01
N ASP A 360 -0.09 -14.89 2.86
CA ASP A 360 0.00 -16.34 2.68
C ASP A 360 -1.37 -17.03 2.75
N ILE A 361 -2.33 -16.49 3.49
CA ILE A 361 -3.72 -16.99 3.52
C ILE A 361 -4.53 -16.43 2.34
N ALA A 362 -4.55 -15.12 2.18
CA ALA A 362 -5.42 -14.43 1.23
C ALA A 362 -5.08 -14.74 -0.24
N MET A 363 -3.78 -14.86 -0.56
CA MET A 363 -3.33 -15.16 -1.92
C MET A 363 -3.49 -16.64 -2.31
N ARG A 364 -3.66 -17.55 -1.33
CA ARG A 364 -3.98 -18.96 -1.59
C ARG A 364 -5.46 -19.25 -1.85
N ILE A 365 -6.34 -18.27 -1.64
CA ILE A 365 -7.74 -18.41 -2.02
C ILE A 365 -7.84 -18.61 -3.53
N ASN A 366 -8.65 -19.59 -3.96
CA ASN A 366 -8.88 -19.81 -5.38
C ASN A 366 -9.32 -18.51 -6.07
N PRO A 367 -8.61 -18.05 -7.10
CA PRO A 367 -8.92 -16.80 -7.78
C PRO A 367 -10.35 -16.72 -8.34
N ALA A 368 -10.96 -17.85 -8.73
CA ALA A 368 -12.34 -17.87 -9.20
C ALA A 368 -13.34 -17.41 -8.12
N VAL A 369 -12.99 -17.54 -6.84
CA VAL A 369 -13.83 -17.07 -5.71
C VAL A 369 -13.70 -15.56 -5.51
N LYS A 370 -12.57 -14.97 -5.91
CA LYS A 370 -12.32 -13.52 -5.81
C LYS A 370 -12.89 -12.72 -6.98
N MET A 371 -13.11 -13.37 -8.14
CA MET A 371 -13.69 -12.72 -9.31
C MET A 371 -15.09 -12.20 -9.02
N CYS A 372 -15.48 -11.15 -9.71
CA CYS A 372 -16.81 -10.55 -9.66
C CYS A 372 -17.45 -10.53 -11.07
N PRO A 373 -17.91 -11.69 -11.59
CA PRO A 373 -18.58 -11.76 -12.88
C PRO A 373 -19.97 -11.12 -12.82
N ASP A 374 -20.46 -10.66 -13.96
CA ASP A 374 -21.86 -10.29 -14.24
C ASP A 374 -22.50 -9.22 -13.36
N LYS A 375 -22.09 -8.45 -12.62
CA LYS A 375 -22.67 -7.50 -11.63
C LYS A 375 -22.50 -7.93 -10.16
N GLU A 376 -21.70 -8.95 -9.89
CA GLU A 376 -21.29 -9.20 -8.52
C GLU A 376 -20.41 -8.04 -8.04
N ILE A 377 -20.41 -7.83 -6.72
CA ILE A 377 -19.60 -6.78 -6.11
C ILE A 377 -18.17 -7.29 -5.85
N GLU A 378 -17.20 -6.43 -6.08
CA GLU A 378 -15.79 -6.73 -5.81
C GLU A 378 -15.52 -7.01 -4.31
N LYS A 379 -14.47 -7.78 -4.02
CA LYS A 379 -14.04 -8.13 -2.64
C LYS A 379 -15.09 -8.85 -1.81
N LYS A 380 -15.96 -9.65 -2.42
CA LYS A 380 -17.05 -10.36 -1.74
C LYS A 380 -16.59 -11.15 -0.50
N VAL A 381 -15.46 -11.84 -0.58
CA VAL A 381 -14.87 -12.59 0.54
C VAL A 381 -14.59 -11.70 1.75
N VAL A 382 -14.05 -10.50 1.54
CA VAL A 382 -13.79 -9.53 2.62
C VAL A 382 -15.10 -8.99 3.18
N ARG A 383 -16.07 -8.70 2.33
CA ARG A 383 -17.39 -8.20 2.74
C ARG A 383 -18.11 -9.21 3.63
N GLU A 384 -18.14 -10.48 3.22
CA GLU A 384 -18.76 -11.56 4.01
C GLU A 384 -18.02 -11.84 5.32
N ALA A 385 -16.68 -11.69 5.32
CA ALA A 385 -15.87 -11.86 6.53
C ALA A 385 -16.14 -10.81 7.61
N PHE A 386 -16.54 -9.58 7.23
CA PHE A 386 -16.61 -8.45 8.16
C PHE A 386 -17.93 -7.65 8.09
N ALA A 387 -18.95 -8.14 7.38
CA ALA A 387 -20.22 -7.42 7.22
C ALA A 387 -20.95 -7.13 8.53
N ASP A 388 -20.77 -7.96 9.53
CA ASP A 388 -21.37 -7.83 10.87
C ASP A 388 -20.71 -6.73 11.71
N MET A 389 -19.49 -6.31 11.37
CA MET A 389 -18.75 -5.27 12.05
C MET A 389 -19.03 -3.86 11.51
N LEU A 390 -19.73 -3.74 10.37
CA LEU A 390 -19.90 -2.50 9.62
C LEU A 390 -21.37 -2.18 9.33
N PRO A 391 -21.72 -0.89 9.10
CA PRO A 391 -23.01 -0.56 8.53
C PRO A 391 -23.22 -1.26 7.19
N GLN A 392 -24.40 -1.82 6.95
CA GLN A 392 -24.68 -2.62 5.74
C GLN A 392 -24.47 -1.83 4.44
N ASN A 393 -24.84 -0.57 4.42
CA ASN A 393 -24.64 0.35 3.29
C ASN A 393 -23.16 0.75 3.05
N VAL A 394 -22.27 0.40 3.96
CA VAL A 394 -20.80 0.52 3.79
C VAL A 394 -20.21 -0.83 3.43
N ALA A 395 -20.60 -1.90 4.15
CA ALA A 395 -20.14 -3.26 3.87
C ALA A 395 -20.42 -3.67 2.41
N TRP A 396 -21.52 -3.21 1.82
CA TRP A 396 -21.97 -3.55 0.45
C TRP A 396 -21.93 -2.36 -0.53
N ARG A 397 -21.19 -1.29 -0.18
CA ARG A 397 -20.92 -0.17 -1.09
C ARG A 397 -19.90 -0.58 -2.15
N GLN A 398 -20.16 -0.21 -3.42
CA GLN A 398 -19.20 -0.39 -4.48
C GLN A 398 -17.94 0.44 -4.23
N LYS A 399 -16.79 -0.04 -4.76
CA LYS A 399 -15.48 0.62 -4.63
C LYS A 399 -15.47 1.98 -5.30
N GLU A 400 -15.02 2.99 -4.57
CA GLU A 400 -14.51 4.24 -5.10
C GLU A 400 -13.00 4.33 -4.91
N GLN A 401 -12.28 4.84 -5.90
CA GLN A 401 -10.85 5.10 -5.76
C GLN A 401 -10.63 6.31 -4.85
N PHE A 402 -9.57 6.28 -4.06
CA PHE A 402 -9.30 7.34 -3.09
C PHE A 402 -9.19 8.72 -3.74
N SER A 403 -8.56 8.84 -4.92
CA SER A 403 -8.47 10.09 -5.67
C SER A 403 -9.83 10.64 -6.13
N ASP A 404 -10.82 9.77 -6.34
CA ASP A 404 -12.20 10.15 -6.69
C ASP A 404 -13.02 10.45 -5.41
N GLY A 405 -12.90 9.63 -4.38
CA GLY A 405 -13.66 9.72 -3.12
C GLY A 405 -13.39 10.98 -2.31
N VAL A 406 -12.21 11.58 -2.42
CA VAL A 406 -11.88 12.88 -1.79
C VAL A 406 -12.61 14.07 -2.41
N GLY A 407 -13.26 13.88 -3.57
CA GLY A 407 -14.07 14.88 -4.27
C GLY A 407 -13.73 14.96 -5.76
N TYR A 408 -14.72 14.72 -6.60
CA TYR A 408 -14.56 14.66 -8.07
C TYR A 408 -13.96 15.94 -8.67
N SER A 409 -14.30 17.11 -8.12
CA SER A 409 -13.76 18.40 -8.58
C SER A 409 -12.24 18.53 -8.40
N TRP A 410 -11.62 17.71 -7.54
CA TRP A 410 -10.17 17.69 -7.37
C TRP A 410 -9.46 17.29 -8.66
N ILE A 411 -9.81 16.13 -9.23
CA ILE A 411 -9.21 15.64 -10.49
C ILE A 411 -9.55 16.55 -11.65
N ASP A 412 -10.80 17.00 -11.74
CA ASP A 412 -11.24 17.84 -12.86
C ASP A 412 -10.52 19.20 -12.85
N THR A 413 -10.30 19.77 -11.67
CA THR A 413 -9.52 21.00 -11.55
C THR A 413 -8.05 20.80 -11.87
N LEU A 414 -7.43 19.68 -11.41
CA LEU A 414 -6.05 19.36 -11.80
C LEU A 414 -5.88 19.28 -13.31
N LYS A 415 -6.78 18.56 -14.01
CA LYS A 415 -6.79 18.48 -15.47
C LYS A 415 -6.92 19.87 -16.12
N ALA A 416 -7.79 20.72 -15.59
CA ALA A 416 -8.00 22.07 -16.13
C ALA A 416 -6.78 22.97 -15.91
N VAL A 417 -6.19 22.97 -14.70
CA VAL A 417 -5.02 23.78 -14.35
C VAL A 417 -3.82 23.35 -15.17
N THR A 418 -3.55 22.05 -15.28
CA THR A 418 -2.41 21.54 -16.05
C THR A 418 -2.57 21.76 -17.54
N ALA A 419 -3.82 21.65 -18.07
CA ALA A 419 -4.13 21.99 -19.46
C ALA A 419 -3.89 23.47 -19.79
N ALA A 420 -4.11 24.36 -18.84
CA ALA A 420 -3.83 25.79 -18.99
C ALA A 420 -2.33 26.13 -18.83
N ALA A 421 -1.61 25.40 -17.97
CA ALA A 421 -0.21 25.63 -17.67
C ALA A 421 0.76 25.12 -18.74
N VAL A 422 0.37 24.08 -19.49
CA VAL A 422 1.22 23.45 -20.52
C VAL A 422 0.64 23.74 -21.92
N SER A 423 1.45 24.36 -22.77
CA SER A 423 1.04 24.68 -24.16
C SER A 423 1.05 23.45 -25.07
N ASP A 424 0.35 23.52 -26.19
CA ASP A 424 0.40 22.46 -27.21
C ASP A 424 1.79 22.36 -27.87
N GLU A 425 2.51 23.48 -27.98
CA GLU A 425 3.90 23.52 -28.44
C GLU A 425 4.84 22.75 -27.48
N GLN A 426 4.69 22.94 -26.17
CA GLN A 426 5.44 22.18 -25.18
C GLN A 426 5.18 20.68 -25.29
N MET A 427 3.91 20.29 -25.50
CA MET A 427 3.56 18.87 -25.71
C MET A 427 4.14 18.32 -27.01
N ALA A 428 4.15 19.09 -28.10
CA ALA A 428 4.74 18.66 -29.36
C ALA A 428 6.25 18.36 -29.25
N HIS A 429 6.94 19.07 -28.37
CA HIS A 429 8.38 18.90 -28.09
C HIS A 429 8.67 18.08 -26.80
N ALA A 430 7.68 17.39 -26.25
CA ALA A 430 7.84 16.64 -25.00
C ALA A 430 8.94 15.57 -25.07
N ALA A 431 9.08 14.89 -26.20
CA ALA A 431 10.09 13.85 -26.39
C ALA A 431 11.53 14.40 -26.42
N GLU A 432 11.69 15.64 -26.93
CA GLU A 432 12.99 16.32 -26.94
C GLU A 432 13.42 16.73 -25.53
N ARG A 433 12.48 17.24 -24.73
CA ARG A 433 12.73 17.67 -23.36
C ARG A 433 12.82 16.50 -22.38
N PHE A 434 11.97 15.52 -22.52
CA PHE A 434 11.86 14.34 -21.62
C PHE A 434 12.01 13.04 -22.42
N PRO A 435 13.24 12.69 -22.86
CA PRO A 435 13.46 11.49 -23.67
C PRO A 435 13.22 10.19 -22.88
N ILE A 436 13.34 10.24 -21.55
CA ILE A 436 13.05 9.13 -20.65
C ILE A 436 11.64 9.30 -20.14
N HIS A 437 10.77 8.32 -20.40
CA HIS A 437 9.38 8.33 -19.99
C HIS A 437 8.66 9.62 -20.44
N THR A 438 8.64 9.84 -21.75
CA THR A 438 8.01 11.00 -22.36
C THR A 438 6.55 11.15 -21.93
N PRO A 439 6.16 12.30 -21.37
CA PRO A 439 4.77 12.57 -20.98
C PRO A 439 3.80 12.43 -22.16
N GLN A 440 2.65 11.77 -21.94
CA GLN A 440 1.63 11.53 -22.95
C GLN A 440 0.48 12.53 -22.90
N ASN A 441 0.39 13.32 -21.83
CA ASN A 441 -0.63 14.35 -21.65
C ASN A 441 -0.04 15.53 -20.83
N LYS A 442 -0.81 16.65 -20.78
CA LYS A 442 -0.37 17.87 -20.14
C LYS A 442 -0.18 17.76 -18.62
N GLU A 443 -0.94 16.86 -17.97
CA GLU A 443 -0.82 16.63 -16.55
C GLU A 443 0.48 15.89 -16.22
N GLU A 444 0.80 14.84 -16.98
CA GLU A 444 2.09 14.14 -16.87
C GLU A 444 3.26 15.10 -17.13
N TYR A 445 3.14 15.97 -18.16
CA TYR A 445 4.16 16.97 -18.48
C TYR A 445 4.37 17.95 -17.32
N TYR A 446 3.29 18.42 -16.72
CA TYR A 446 3.33 19.36 -15.60
C TYR A 446 4.04 18.76 -14.38
N TYR A 447 3.66 17.55 -13.97
CA TYR A 447 4.30 16.88 -12.82
C TYR A 447 5.74 16.49 -13.15
N ARG A 448 6.02 16.04 -14.36
CA ARG A 448 7.39 15.73 -14.79
C ARG A 448 8.30 16.96 -14.75
N THR A 449 7.78 18.12 -15.11
CA THR A 449 8.54 19.39 -15.03
C THR A 449 8.93 19.72 -13.59
N ILE A 450 7.98 19.61 -12.65
CA ILE A 450 8.25 19.87 -11.22
C ILE A 450 9.23 18.83 -10.66
N PHE A 451 9.06 17.56 -11.02
CA PHE A 451 9.94 16.50 -10.59
C PHE A 451 11.38 16.72 -11.03
N GLU A 452 11.61 17.12 -12.30
CA GLU A 452 12.95 17.38 -12.83
C GLU A 452 13.66 18.57 -12.16
N GLU A 453 12.89 19.55 -11.68
CA GLU A 453 13.45 20.66 -10.89
C GLU A 453 14.01 20.20 -9.54
N HIS A 454 13.45 19.14 -8.96
CA HIS A 454 13.92 18.53 -7.72
C HIS A 454 14.95 17.42 -7.96
N PHE A 455 14.76 16.63 -9.02
CA PHE A 455 15.52 15.42 -9.31
C PHE A 455 15.93 15.38 -10.79
N PRO A 456 16.98 16.12 -11.18
CA PRO A 456 17.36 16.32 -12.58
C PRO A 456 18.08 15.13 -13.21
N SER A 457 18.49 14.10 -12.45
CA SER A 457 19.24 12.98 -12.99
C SER A 457 18.39 12.03 -13.83
N GLU A 458 19.02 11.34 -14.78
CA GLU A 458 18.34 10.26 -15.53
C GLU A 458 17.94 9.10 -14.63
N SER A 459 18.72 8.79 -13.59
CA SER A 459 18.40 7.76 -12.61
C SER A 459 17.09 8.06 -11.89
N ALA A 460 16.85 9.30 -11.49
CA ALA A 460 15.57 9.73 -10.92
C ALA A 460 14.43 9.50 -11.89
N ALA A 461 14.59 9.91 -13.15
CA ALA A 461 13.55 9.74 -14.15
C ALA A 461 13.20 8.25 -14.38
N ARG A 462 14.20 7.38 -14.44
CA ARG A 462 14.03 5.93 -14.62
C ARG A 462 13.42 5.21 -13.40
N SER A 463 13.55 5.80 -12.21
CA SER A 463 13.00 5.24 -10.97
C SER A 463 11.47 5.33 -10.88
N VAL A 464 10.84 6.17 -11.69
CA VAL A 464 9.39 6.36 -11.73
C VAL A 464 8.77 5.52 -12.86
N PRO A 465 7.74 4.71 -12.57
CA PRO A 465 7.06 3.97 -13.62
C PRO A 465 6.35 4.90 -14.62
N SER A 466 6.34 4.51 -15.90
CA SER A 466 5.65 5.25 -16.96
C SER A 466 5.00 4.27 -17.93
N VAL A 467 3.81 3.82 -17.57
CA VAL A 467 3.02 2.89 -18.37
C VAL A 467 1.59 3.40 -18.49
N PRO A 468 0.92 3.20 -19.65
CA PRO A 468 -0.50 3.51 -19.76
C PRO A 468 -1.32 2.75 -18.73
N SER A 469 -2.35 3.40 -18.19
CA SER A 469 -3.21 2.82 -17.16
C SER A 469 -4.65 3.27 -17.36
N VAL A 470 -5.59 2.35 -17.19
CA VAL A 470 -7.03 2.64 -17.09
C VAL A 470 -7.50 2.17 -15.72
N ALA A 471 -8.03 3.06 -14.92
CA ALA A 471 -8.50 2.76 -13.56
C ALA A 471 -7.45 2.05 -12.68
N CYS A 472 -6.19 2.47 -12.78
CA CYS A 472 -5.02 1.88 -12.10
C CYS A 472 -4.64 0.47 -12.59
N SER A 473 -5.03 0.06 -13.81
CA SER A 473 -4.62 -1.22 -14.41
C SER A 473 -3.12 -1.29 -14.69
N THR A 474 -2.60 -2.52 -14.84
CA THR A 474 -1.29 -2.73 -15.47
C THR A 474 -1.42 -2.69 -17.00
N ALA A 475 -0.29 -2.61 -17.70
CA ALA A 475 -0.28 -2.62 -19.16
C ALA A 475 -0.88 -3.93 -19.73
N GLU A 476 -0.66 -5.05 -19.06
CA GLU A 476 -1.19 -6.36 -19.44
C GLU A 476 -2.73 -6.42 -19.37
N ALA A 477 -3.31 -5.78 -18.34
CA ALA A 477 -4.75 -5.75 -18.16
C ALA A 477 -5.48 -4.81 -19.14
N LEU A 478 -4.77 -3.92 -19.86
CA LEU A 478 -5.36 -3.13 -20.95
C LEU A 478 -5.91 -3.99 -22.09
N ALA A 479 -5.43 -5.22 -22.25
CA ALA A 479 -5.94 -6.16 -23.24
C ALA A 479 -7.26 -6.84 -22.84
N TRP A 480 -7.74 -6.66 -21.59
CA TRP A 480 -8.94 -7.33 -21.10
C TRP A 480 -10.25 -6.79 -21.68
N ASP A 481 -10.25 -5.52 -22.08
CA ASP A 481 -11.43 -4.90 -22.65
C ASP A 481 -11.05 -3.96 -23.79
N ALA A 482 -11.74 -4.09 -24.93
CA ALA A 482 -11.50 -3.24 -26.10
C ALA A 482 -11.73 -1.74 -25.81
N SER A 483 -12.58 -1.41 -24.83
CA SER A 483 -12.84 -0.02 -24.43
C SER A 483 -11.64 0.64 -23.75
N PHE A 484 -10.62 -0.12 -23.33
CA PHE A 484 -9.38 0.41 -22.74
C PHE A 484 -8.36 0.85 -23.78
N GLN A 485 -8.52 0.41 -25.04
CA GLN A 485 -7.57 0.71 -26.10
C GLN A 485 -7.45 2.22 -26.36
N GLY A 486 -6.22 2.73 -26.37
CA GLY A 486 -5.92 4.15 -26.62
C GLY A 486 -6.29 5.09 -25.48
N LYS A 487 -6.69 4.57 -24.31
CA LYS A 487 -6.94 5.37 -23.11
C LYS A 487 -5.72 5.34 -22.18
N ASN A 488 -5.52 6.47 -21.50
CA ASN A 488 -4.56 6.61 -20.41
C ASN A 488 -5.19 7.52 -19.35
N ASP A 489 -6.21 7.02 -18.65
CA ASP A 489 -6.87 7.70 -17.53
C ASP A 489 -6.95 6.75 -16.33
N PRO A 490 -6.16 6.96 -15.29
CA PRO A 490 -6.13 6.09 -14.11
C PRO A 490 -7.35 6.25 -13.19
N SER A 491 -8.26 7.20 -13.45
CA SER A 491 -9.50 7.37 -12.70
C SER A 491 -10.43 6.17 -12.84
N GLY A 492 -11.13 5.77 -11.77
CA GLY A 492 -12.15 4.73 -11.78
C GLY A 492 -13.27 5.01 -12.78
N ARG A 493 -13.55 6.29 -13.05
CA ARG A 493 -14.51 6.76 -14.05
C ARG A 493 -14.21 6.32 -15.50
N ALA A 494 -12.97 5.89 -15.76
CA ALA A 494 -12.56 5.41 -17.08
C ALA A 494 -13.16 4.03 -17.46
N VAL A 495 -13.67 3.26 -16.50
CA VAL A 495 -14.28 1.93 -16.72
C VAL A 495 -15.77 2.09 -17.00
N ALA A 496 -16.14 2.08 -18.28
CA ALA A 496 -17.54 2.19 -18.70
C ALA A 496 -18.39 1.00 -18.22
N GLY A 497 -19.62 1.28 -17.80
CA GLY A 497 -20.64 0.28 -17.48
C GLY A 497 -20.52 -0.36 -16.08
N VAL A 498 -19.52 -0.01 -15.30
CA VAL A 498 -19.35 -0.51 -13.92
C VAL A 498 -19.88 0.50 -12.89
N HIS A 499 -19.90 1.78 -13.22
CA HIS A 499 -20.30 2.89 -12.33
C HIS A 499 -21.45 3.75 -12.82
N GLU A 500 -22.43 3.20 -13.52
CA GLU A 500 -23.53 4.02 -14.06
C GLU A 500 -24.37 4.73 -13.00
N GLU A 501 -24.39 4.27 -11.76
CA GLU A 501 -25.19 4.88 -10.69
C GLU A 501 -24.41 5.86 -9.79
N ALA A 502 -23.09 5.72 -9.68
CA ALA A 502 -22.27 6.55 -8.79
C ALA A 502 -22.04 7.98 -9.31
N TYR A 503 -22.33 8.25 -10.58
CA TYR A 503 -22.06 9.52 -11.28
C TYR A 503 -23.33 10.24 -11.74
N LYS A 504 -24.49 9.82 -11.27
CA LYS A 504 -25.79 10.41 -11.66
C LYS A 504 -26.26 11.58 -10.78
N ASP A 505 -25.43 12.02 -9.79
CA ASP A 505 -25.75 13.17 -8.94
C ASP A 505 -25.02 14.43 -9.38
#